data_523cbd0ec47998d28f49da293623d0c3
#
_entry.id   523cbd0ec47998d28f49da293623d0c3
#
_cell.length_a   1.000
_cell.length_b   1.000
_cell.length_c   1.000
_cell.angle_alpha   90.00
_cell.angle_beta   90.00
_cell.angle_gamma   90.00
#
_symmetry.space_group_name_H-M   'P 1'
#
loop_
_entity.id
_entity.type
_entity.pdbx_description
1 polymer ?
#
loop_
_entity_poly.entity_id
_entity_poly.type
_entity_poly.pdbx_seq_one_letter_code
_entity_poly.pdbx_strand_id
1 'polypeptide(L)'
;TSRCNLRCSHCFYKDSLNNPNPGEIPRDNLIKTMKEIGPVLWYSLAGGEPFIRTDLENIIQDVQNYCRPKVFSFPTNGWYTEKTFKTVLRTLQRLKRGNIILFFSLDGPEHIHDEIRGKGSFEKLSQTIKRLRDLKKIYNNLYINFVLTVTPNNAKESPQFIRQIARNFKADTISIN
;
A
#
# COMPACT_ATOMS: atom_id res chain seq x y z
N THR A 1 -5.87 0.51 9.87
CA THR A 1 -6.62 1.80 9.92
C THR A 1 -7.96 1.70 9.24
N SER A 2 -8.98 2.32 9.80
CA SER A 2 -10.29 2.51 9.17
C SER A 2 -10.38 3.82 8.36
N ARG A 3 -9.30 4.59 8.31
CA ARG A 3 -9.24 5.88 7.63
C ARG A 3 -8.71 5.74 6.21
N CYS A 4 -9.36 6.43 5.27
CA CYS A 4 -8.90 6.54 3.88
C CYS A 4 -9.22 7.93 3.34
N ASN A 5 -8.36 8.44 2.47
CA ASN A 5 -8.58 9.72 1.76
C ASN A 5 -9.40 9.55 0.48
N LEU A 6 -9.59 8.31 0.00
CA LEU A 6 -10.37 8.01 -1.20
C LEU A 6 -11.70 7.32 -0.86
N ARG A 7 -12.63 7.36 -1.84
CA ARG A 7 -13.96 6.75 -1.77
C ARG A 7 -14.22 5.91 -3.02
N CYS A 8 -13.34 4.93 -3.27
CA CYS A 8 -13.41 4.09 -4.46
C CYS A 8 -14.78 3.44 -4.63
N SER A 9 -15.31 3.42 -5.85
CA SER A 9 -16.67 2.93 -6.14
C SER A 9 -16.85 1.46 -5.78
N HIS A 10 -15.80 0.62 -5.91
CA HIS A 10 -15.81 -0.81 -5.60
C HIS A 10 -15.28 -1.16 -4.19
N CYS A 11 -15.02 -0.16 -3.34
CA CYS A 11 -14.48 -0.42 -2.01
C CYS A 11 -15.49 -1.14 -1.12
N PHE A 12 -15.16 -2.36 -0.70
CA PHE A 12 -16.05 -3.14 0.20
C PHE A 12 -16.09 -2.60 1.64
N TYR A 13 -15.17 -1.71 2.02
CA TYR A 13 -15.21 -0.98 3.29
C TYR A 13 -15.87 0.39 3.21
N LYS A 14 -16.43 0.76 2.06
CA LYS A 14 -16.92 2.12 1.75
C LYS A 14 -17.77 2.74 2.86
N ASP A 15 -18.68 1.96 3.42
CA ASP A 15 -19.66 2.44 4.43
C ASP A 15 -19.05 2.54 5.84
N SER A 16 -17.95 1.83 6.11
CA SER A 16 -17.26 1.84 7.40
C SER A 16 -16.03 2.74 7.43
N LEU A 17 -15.58 3.23 6.26
CA LEU A 17 -14.41 4.11 6.21
C LEU A 17 -14.66 5.45 6.90
N ASN A 18 -13.63 5.90 7.64
CA ASN A 18 -13.63 7.18 8.36
C ASN A 18 -14.71 7.29 9.44
N ASN A 19 -15.30 6.17 9.85
CA ASN A 19 -16.18 6.15 11.00
C ASN A 19 -15.35 6.42 12.27
N PRO A 20 -15.73 7.39 13.11
CA PRO A 20 -15.00 7.66 14.35
C PRO A 20 -15.20 6.56 15.41
N ASN A 21 -16.17 5.68 15.24
CA ASN A 21 -16.49 4.62 16.21
C ASN A 21 -16.52 3.23 15.53
N PRO A 22 -15.67 2.25 15.93
CA PRO A 22 -14.58 2.39 16.90
C PRO A 22 -13.38 3.10 16.25
N GLY A 23 -12.78 4.04 16.79
CA GLY A 23 -11.61 4.76 16.26
C GLY A 23 -10.41 3.86 15.87
N GLU A 24 -9.25 4.46 15.71
CA GLU A 24 -8.02 3.70 15.49
C GLU A 24 -7.67 2.88 16.73
N ILE A 25 -7.17 1.66 16.53
CA ILE A 25 -6.68 0.83 17.63
C ILE A 25 -5.49 1.54 18.28
N PRO A 26 -5.51 1.77 19.60
CA PRO A 26 -4.40 2.37 20.32
C PRO A 26 -3.11 1.56 20.14
N ARG A 27 -1.96 2.27 20.04
CA ARG A 27 -0.67 1.63 19.81
C ARG A 27 -0.33 0.58 20.88
N ASP A 28 -0.64 0.84 22.15
CA ASP A 28 -0.36 -0.10 23.25
C ASP A 28 -1.10 -1.43 23.08
N ASN A 29 -2.34 -1.40 22.58
CA ASN A 29 -3.10 -2.60 22.27
C ASN A 29 -2.46 -3.36 21.08
N LEU A 30 -1.97 -2.64 20.06
CA LEU A 30 -1.23 -3.27 18.96
C LEU A 30 0.05 -3.93 19.48
N ILE A 31 0.82 -3.28 20.34
CA ILE A 31 2.04 -3.83 20.94
C ILE A 31 1.73 -5.10 21.74
N LYS A 32 0.66 -5.08 22.57
CA LYS A 32 0.23 -6.26 23.32
C LYS A 32 -0.04 -7.43 22.38
N THR A 33 -0.84 -7.23 21.34
CA THR A 33 -1.14 -8.24 20.33
C THR A 33 0.12 -8.72 19.60
N MET A 34 1.03 -7.83 19.23
CA MET A 34 2.30 -8.20 18.58
C MET A 34 3.19 -9.09 19.47
N LYS A 35 3.21 -8.82 20.78
CA LYS A 35 3.95 -9.64 21.75
C LYS A 35 3.36 -11.04 21.89
N GLU A 36 2.03 -11.14 21.86
CA GLU A 36 1.31 -12.42 21.95
C GLU A 36 1.50 -13.26 20.66
N ILE A 37 1.47 -12.62 19.48
CA ILE A 37 1.66 -13.29 18.19
C ILE A 37 3.12 -13.77 18.03
N GLY A 38 4.08 -12.93 18.43
CA GLY A 38 5.50 -13.22 18.24
C GLY A 38 5.95 -13.18 16.77
N PRO A 39 7.05 -13.91 16.43
CA PRO A 39 7.63 -13.87 15.08
C PRO A 39 6.68 -14.39 14.00
N VAL A 40 6.59 -13.67 12.87
CA VAL A 40 5.78 -14.04 11.71
C VAL A 40 6.60 -14.01 10.42
N LEU A 41 6.17 -14.77 9.42
CA LEU A 41 6.81 -14.73 8.10
C LEU A 41 6.45 -13.46 7.34
N TRP A 42 5.17 -13.11 7.34
CA TRP A 42 4.61 -11.99 6.58
C TRP A 42 3.72 -11.13 7.46
N TYR A 43 3.97 -9.83 7.43
CA TYR A 43 3.14 -8.85 8.13
C TYR A 43 2.59 -7.81 7.15
N SER A 44 1.27 -7.73 7.03
CA SER A 44 0.59 -6.77 6.16
C SER A 44 -0.01 -5.63 6.96
N LEU A 45 0.38 -4.40 6.67
CA LEU A 45 -0.16 -3.19 7.27
C LEU A 45 -1.23 -2.61 6.33
N ALA A 46 -2.44 -3.13 6.47
CA ALA A 46 -3.59 -2.81 5.63
C ALA A 46 -4.66 -1.97 6.34
N GLY A 47 -5.79 -1.76 5.66
CA GLY A 47 -6.98 -1.07 6.14
C GLY A 47 -7.59 -0.19 5.07
N GLY A 48 -7.94 1.06 5.37
CA GLY A 48 -8.24 2.08 4.38
C GLY A 48 -6.97 2.48 3.63
N GLU A 49 -6.30 3.55 4.05
CA GLU A 49 -4.98 3.92 3.52
C GLU A 49 -3.96 3.94 4.67
N PRO A 50 -3.00 3.01 4.72
CA PRO A 50 -2.08 2.93 5.85
C PRO A 50 -1.21 4.18 6.00
N PHE A 51 -0.83 4.84 4.90
CA PHE A 51 0.00 6.04 4.95
C PHE A 51 -0.75 7.29 5.45
N ILE A 52 -2.03 7.20 5.79
CA ILE A 52 -2.73 8.29 6.49
C ILE A 52 -2.39 8.33 7.99
N ARG A 53 -2.03 7.20 8.61
CA ARG A 53 -1.71 7.12 10.03
C ARG A 53 -0.46 7.94 10.37
N THR A 54 -0.55 8.76 11.39
CA THR A 54 0.57 9.61 11.85
C THR A 54 1.64 8.82 12.60
N ASP A 55 1.27 7.71 13.22
CA ASP A 55 2.12 6.82 14.01
C ASP A 55 2.61 5.58 13.25
N LEU A 56 2.42 5.53 11.91
CA LEU A 56 2.77 4.37 11.08
C LEU A 56 4.23 3.92 11.26
N GLU A 57 5.17 4.85 11.31
CA GLU A 57 6.60 4.54 11.46
C GLU A 57 6.89 3.87 12.81
N ASN A 58 6.21 4.31 13.88
CA ASN A 58 6.32 3.69 15.20
C ASN A 58 5.75 2.27 15.19
N ILE A 59 4.59 2.08 14.54
CA ILE A 59 3.98 0.74 14.39
C ILE A 59 4.91 -0.19 13.61
N ILE A 60 5.52 0.26 12.52
CA ILE A 60 6.50 -0.53 11.76
C ILE A 60 7.66 -0.96 12.65
N GLN A 61 8.16 -0.05 13.47
CA GLN A 61 9.25 -0.37 14.40
C GLN A 61 8.84 -1.38 15.46
N ASP A 62 7.62 -1.27 16.00
CA ASP A 62 7.08 -2.24 16.95
C ASP A 62 6.93 -3.63 16.31
N VAL A 63 6.42 -3.70 15.08
CA VAL A 63 6.34 -4.94 14.31
C VAL A 63 7.73 -5.55 14.10
N GLN A 64 8.74 -4.74 13.77
CA GLN A 64 10.11 -5.22 13.64
C GLN A 64 10.67 -5.77 14.95
N ASN A 65 10.37 -5.14 16.08
CA ASN A 65 10.86 -5.54 17.38
C ASN A 65 10.21 -6.83 17.88
N TYR A 66 8.90 -6.97 17.72
CA TYR A 66 8.13 -8.06 18.31
C TYR A 66 7.81 -9.19 17.34
N CYS A 67 7.48 -8.88 16.09
CA CYS A 67 7.07 -9.87 15.09
C CYS A 67 8.18 -10.27 14.10
N ARG A 68 9.21 -9.46 13.91
CA ARG A 68 10.40 -9.74 13.08
C ARG A 68 10.09 -10.35 11.72
N PRO A 69 9.16 -9.80 10.93
CA PRO A 69 8.74 -10.41 9.69
C PRO A 69 9.86 -10.47 8.65
N LYS A 70 9.81 -11.50 7.79
CA LYS A 70 10.66 -11.58 6.59
C LYS A 70 10.11 -10.74 5.46
N VAL A 71 8.80 -10.48 5.47
CA VAL A 71 8.10 -9.67 4.49
C VAL A 71 7.19 -8.67 5.20
N PHE A 72 7.42 -7.39 4.91
CA PHE A 72 6.48 -6.32 5.18
C PHE A 72 5.70 -5.99 3.92
N SER A 73 4.38 -5.91 3.99
CA SER A 73 3.58 -5.45 2.86
C SER A 73 2.66 -4.29 3.23
N PHE A 74 2.49 -3.40 2.25
CA PHE A 74 1.67 -2.20 2.37
C PHE A 74 0.77 -2.10 1.14
N PRO A 75 -0.49 -2.56 1.21
CA PRO A 75 -1.50 -2.15 0.25
C PRO A 75 -1.71 -0.64 0.34
N THR A 76 -1.64 0.06 -0.78
CA THR A 76 -1.75 1.53 -0.80
C THR A 76 -2.37 2.05 -2.09
N ASN A 77 -3.10 3.15 -1.97
CA ASN A 77 -3.59 3.89 -3.13
C ASN A 77 -2.53 4.83 -3.76
N GLY A 78 -1.38 4.98 -3.11
CA GLY A 78 -0.26 5.77 -3.62
C GLY A 78 -0.42 7.29 -3.53
N TRP A 79 -1.43 7.81 -2.86
CA TRP A 79 -1.71 9.26 -2.80
C TRP A 79 -0.64 10.07 -2.07
N TYR A 80 -0.09 9.54 -1.00
CA TYR A 80 0.81 10.28 -0.10
C TYR A 80 2.29 10.13 -0.49
N THR A 81 2.70 10.69 -1.63
CA THR A 81 4.03 10.51 -2.25
C THR A 81 5.18 10.68 -1.27
N GLU A 82 5.31 11.85 -0.65
CA GLU A 82 6.45 12.13 0.23
C GLU A 82 6.43 11.30 1.53
N LYS A 83 5.24 11.08 2.07
CA LYS A 83 5.10 10.27 3.28
C LYS A 83 5.44 8.80 3.00
N THR A 84 4.91 8.24 1.92
CA THR A 84 5.22 6.89 1.48
C THR A 84 6.73 6.72 1.26
N PHE A 85 7.35 7.65 0.51
CA PHE A 85 8.78 7.63 0.24
C PHE A 85 9.60 7.65 1.53
N LYS A 86 9.34 8.60 2.44
CA LYS A 86 10.09 8.73 3.69
C LYS A 86 9.92 7.52 4.59
N THR A 87 8.70 7.01 4.74
CA THR A 87 8.43 5.82 5.56
C THR A 87 9.11 4.59 5.00
N VAL A 88 9.03 4.35 3.69
CA VAL A 88 9.70 3.22 3.03
C VAL A 88 11.22 3.34 3.15
N LEU A 89 11.80 4.50 2.88
CA LEU A 89 13.25 4.73 3.02
C LEU A 89 13.73 4.43 4.45
N ARG A 90 13.07 4.98 5.46
CA ARG A 90 13.44 4.75 6.87
C ARG A 90 13.28 3.28 7.27
N THR A 91 12.26 2.61 6.75
CA THR A 91 12.05 1.18 6.99
C THR A 91 13.19 0.37 6.36
N LEU A 92 13.55 0.65 5.10
CA LEU A 92 14.67 -0.02 4.40
C LEU A 92 16.01 0.18 5.13
N GLN A 93 16.28 1.39 5.59
CA GLN A 93 17.50 1.71 6.34
C GLN A 93 17.62 0.94 7.68
N ARG A 94 16.49 0.66 8.33
CA ARG A 94 16.44 -0.06 9.61
C ARG A 94 16.32 -1.58 9.45
N LEU A 95 15.80 -2.03 8.30
CA LEU A 95 15.54 -3.44 8.05
C LEU A 95 16.83 -4.19 7.73
N LYS A 96 17.42 -4.85 8.73
CA LYS A 96 18.65 -5.63 8.57
C LYS A 96 18.49 -6.83 7.63
N ARG A 97 17.30 -7.44 7.61
CA ARG A 97 16.93 -8.61 6.79
C ARG A 97 15.44 -8.56 6.49
N GLY A 98 15.07 -8.98 5.29
CA GLY A 98 13.66 -9.04 4.86
C GLY A 98 13.35 -8.12 3.69
N ASN A 99 12.12 -8.20 3.21
CA ASN A 99 11.65 -7.53 2.01
C ASN A 99 10.49 -6.58 2.34
N ILE A 100 10.43 -5.48 1.60
CA ILE A 100 9.28 -4.56 1.60
C ILE A 100 8.55 -4.73 0.28
N ILE A 101 7.24 -4.95 0.33
CA ILE A 101 6.38 -5.06 -0.83
C ILE A 101 5.30 -3.99 -0.74
N LEU A 102 5.27 -3.10 -1.72
CA LEU A 102 4.17 -2.16 -1.89
C LEU A 102 3.19 -2.71 -2.91
N PHE A 103 1.93 -2.84 -2.52
CA PHE A 103 0.84 -3.25 -3.40
C PHE A 103 0.04 -2.01 -3.81
N PHE A 104 0.40 -1.44 -4.94
CA PHE A 104 -0.29 -0.28 -5.49
C PHE A 104 -1.59 -0.69 -6.16
N SER A 105 -2.69 -0.12 -5.70
CA SER A 105 -3.99 -0.31 -6.32
C SER A 105 -4.08 0.50 -7.61
N LEU A 106 -4.16 -0.16 -8.76
CA LEU A 106 -4.16 0.48 -10.09
C LEU A 106 -5.15 -0.22 -11.02
N ASP A 107 -6.33 0.41 -11.24
CA ASP A 107 -7.48 -0.26 -11.85
C ASP A 107 -7.70 0.06 -13.33
N GLY A 108 -6.86 0.86 -13.94
CA GLY A 108 -7.00 1.21 -15.36
C GLY A 108 -6.12 2.37 -15.79
N PRO A 109 -6.21 2.78 -17.07
CA PRO A 109 -5.69 4.06 -17.55
C PRO A 109 -6.24 5.21 -16.71
N GLU A 110 -5.60 6.38 -16.78
CA GLU A 110 -5.90 7.54 -15.93
C GLU A 110 -7.40 7.83 -15.80
N HIS A 111 -8.10 7.94 -16.92
CA HIS A 111 -9.54 8.28 -16.92
C HIS A 111 -10.40 7.22 -16.19
N ILE A 112 -10.11 5.92 -16.37
CA ILE A 112 -10.82 4.83 -15.69
C ILE A 112 -10.42 4.77 -14.22
N HIS A 113 -9.13 4.87 -13.94
CA HIS A 113 -8.64 4.84 -12.56
C HIS A 113 -9.22 5.99 -11.73
N ASP A 114 -9.23 7.19 -12.29
CA ASP A 114 -9.77 8.37 -11.63
C ASP A 114 -11.29 8.33 -11.47
N GLU A 115 -12.02 7.75 -12.42
CA GLU A 115 -13.46 7.49 -12.29
C GLU A 115 -13.75 6.54 -11.11
N ILE A 116 -12.97 5.47 -10.97
CA ILE A 116 -13.14 4.46 -9.92
C ILE A 116 -12.69 4.97 -8.55
N ARG A 117 -11.56 5.65 -8.47
CA ARG A 117 -10.89 5.99 -7.19
C ARG A 117 -10.97 7.44 -6.79
N GLY A 118 -11.25 8.33 -7.74
CA GLY A 118 -11.33 9.76 -7.54
C GLY A 118 -10.29 10.53 -8.37
N LYS A 119 -10.70 11.70 -8.82
CA LYS A 119 -9.91 12.57 -9.71
C LYS A 119 -8.51 12.87 -9.17
N GLY A 120 -7.50 12.70 -10.00
CA GLY A 120 -6.08 12.93 -9.70
C GLY A 120 -5.40 11.78 -8.94
N SER A 121 -6.11 10.68 -8.67
CA SER A 121 -5.53 9.52 -7.97
C SER A 121 -4.47 8.82 -8.79
N PHE A 122 -4.64 8.73 -10.12
CA PHE A 122 -3.66 8.16 -11.03
C PHE A 122 -2.36 8.97 -11.06
N GLU A 123 -2.45 10.28 -11.13
CA GLU A 123 -1.28 11.17 -11.13
C GLU A 123 -0.48 11.02 -9.83
N LYS A 124 -1.16 11.07 -8.67
CA LYS A 124 -0.53 10.90 -7.36
C LYS A 124 0.17 9.56 -7.20
N LEU A 125 -0.51 8.48 -7.59
CA LEU A 125 0.06 7.14 -7.62
C LEU A 125 1.30 7.07 -8.52
N SER A 126 1.23 7.61 -9.73
CA SER A 126 2.32 7.64 -10.69
C SER A 126 3.55 8.40 -10.16
N GLN A 127 3.33 9.55 -9.51
CA GLN A 127 4.39 10.32 -8.83
C GLN A 127 5.05 9.49 -7.72
N THR A 128 4.25 8.78 -6.92
CA THR A 128 4.74 7.94 -5.82
C THR A 128 5.58 6.78 -6.34
N ILE A 129 5.13 6.09 -7.38
CA ILE A 129 5.89 5.00 -8.01
C ILE A 129 7.22 5.52 -8.58
N LYS A 130 7.18 6.65 -9.31
CA LYS A 130 8.40 7.27 -9.85
C LYS A 130 9.42 7.54 -8.77
N ARG A 131 9.00 8.09 -7.64
CA ARG A 131 9.85 8.40 -6.50
C ARG A 131 10.46 7.15 -5.85
N LEU A 132 9.67 6.08 -5.71
CA LEU A 132 10.12 4.83 -5.11
C LEU A 132 11.04 4.01 -6.02
N ARG A 133 10.95 4.18 -7.33
CA ARG A 133 11.88 3.55 -8.28
C ARG A 133 13.32 3.96 -8.07
N ASP A 134 13.58 5.17 -7.62
CA ASP A 134 14.93 5.61 -7.30
C ASP A 134 15.45 4.88 -6.06
N LEU A 135 14.62 4.60 -5.07
CA LEU A 135 15.00 3.74 -3.94
C LEU A 135 15.28 2.30 -4.39
N LYS A 136 14.49 1.77 -5.32
CA LYS A 136 14.68 0.41 -5.83
C LYS A 136 16.02 0.21 -6.55
N LYS A 137 16.62 1.24 -7.10
CA LYS A 137 17.98 1.19 -7.67
C LYS A 137 19.07 0.95 -6.61
N ILE A 138 18.77 1.34 -5.37
CA ILE A 138 19.69 1.25 -4.23
C ILE A 138 19.37 0.03 -3.36
N TYR A 139 18.10 -0.28 -3.21
CA TYR A 139 17.61 -1.34 -2.31
C TYR A 139 16.95 -2.47 -3.13
N ASN A 140 17.64 -3.60 -3.24
CA ASN A 140 17.17 -4.78 -3.98
C ASN A 140 16.06 -5.55 -3.26
N ASN A 141 15.79 -5.22 -2.00
CA ASN A 141 14.75 -5.81 -1.17
C ASN A 141 13.45 -4.96 -1.11
N LEU A 142 13.30 -3.99 -2.02
CA LEU A 142 12.07 -3.24 -2.26
C LEU A 142 11.36 -3.77 -3.50
N TYR A 143 10.08 -4.15 -3.37
CA TYR A 143 9.25 -4.65 -4.45
C TYR A 143 8.05 -3.72 -4.68
N ILE A 144 7.76 -3.45 -5.95
CA ILE A 144 6.64 -2.61 -6.41
C ILE A 144 5.68 -3.51 -7.18
N ASN A 145 4.59 -3.88 -6.53
CA ASN A 145 3.55 -4.73 -7.08
C ASN A 145 2.30 -3.89 -7.38
N PHE A 146 1.55 -4.31 -8.37
CA PHE A 146 0.26 -3.70 -8.69
C PHE A 146 -0.87 -4.68 -8.42
N VAL A 147 -1.98 -4.13 -7.93
CA VAL A 147 -3.24 -4.86 -7.76
C VAL A 147 -4.28 -4.17 -8.63
N LEU A 148 -4.82 -4.92 -9.58
CA LEU A 148 -5.91 -4.50 -10.44
C LEU A 148 -7.18 -5.24 -10.03
N THR A 149 -8.19 -4.51 -9.59
CA THR A 149 -9.51 -5.08 -9.30
C THR A 149 -10.39 -4.95 -10.54
N VAL A 150 -10.74 -6.08 -11.14
CA VAL A 150 -11.60 -6.11 -12.31
C VAL A 150 -13.05 -5.89 -11.91
N THR A 151 -13.66 -4.90 -12.52
CA THR A 151 -15.06 -4.51 -12.32
C THR A 151 -15.73 -4.31 -13.68
N PRO A 152 -17.05 -4.25 -13.77
CA PRO A 152 -17.72 -3.91 -15.04
C PRO A 152 -17.20 -2.64 -15.71
N ASN A 153 -16.72 -1.67 -14.91
CA ASN A 153 -16.25 -0.37 -15.42
C ASN A 153 -14.87 -0.43 -16.10
N ASN A 154 -14.06 -1.45 -15.84
CA ASN A 154 -12.71 -1.57 -16.40
C ASN A 154 -12.44 -2.91 -17.11
N ALA A 155 -13.35 -3.85 -17.07
CA ALA A 155 -13.12 -5.21 -17.57
C ALA A 155 -12.67 -5.25 -19.04
N LYS A 156 -13.23 -4.38 -19.88
CA LYS A 156 -12.94 -4.32 -21.32
C LYS A 156 -11.50 -3.88 -21.58
N GLU A 157 -11.00 -2.90 -20.84
CA GLU A 157 -9.68 -2.30 -21.00
C GLU A 157 -8.58 -3.05 -20.24
N SER A 158 -8.96 -3.82 -19.23
CA SER A 158 -8.02 -4.51 -18.32
C SER A 158 -6.96 -5.36 -19.03
N PRO A 159 -7.28 -6.19 -20.05
CA PRO A 159 -6.25 -7.01 -20.70
C PRO A 159 -5.16 -6.18 -21.41
N GLN A 160 -5.53 -5.06 -22.03
CA GLN A 160 -4.58 -4.15 -22.66
C GLN A 160 -3.79 -3.38 -21.61
N PHE A 161 -4.46 -2.95 -20.56
CA PHE A 161 -3.84 -2.18 -19.50
C PHE A 161 -2.82 -2.98 -18.69
N ILE A 162 -3.05 -4.26 -18.42
CA ILE A 162 -2.07 -5.16 -17.77
C ILE A 162 -0.76 -5.17 -18.58
N ARG A 163 -0.82 -5.26 -19.90
CA ARG A 163 0.37 -5.19 -20.75
C ARG A 163 1.08 -3.83 -20.65
N GLN A 164 0.32 -2.74 -20.51
CA GLN A 164 0.88 -1.40 -20.30
C GLN A 164 1.55 -1.26 -18.95
N ILE A 165 0.96 -1.80 -17.87
CA ILE A 165 1.57 -1.80 -16.52
C ILE A 165 2.93 -2.49 -16.57
N ALA A 166 3.00 -3.68 -17.15
CA ALA A 166 4.24 -4.45 -17.25
C ALA A 166 5.35 -3.66 -17.96
N ARG A 167 5.01 -2.95 -19.04
CA ARG A 167 5.98 -2.19 -19.85
C ARG A 167 6.37 -0.85 -19.22
N ASN A 168 5.37 -0.05 -18.81
CA ASN A 168 5.58 1.35 -18.45
C ASN A 168 5.95 1.51 -16.97
N PHE A 169 5.36 0.68 -16.10
CA PHE A 169 5.59 0.76 -14.66
C PHE A 169 6.64 -0.24 -14.16
N LYS A 170 7.23 -1.08 -15.03
CA LYS A 170 8.25 -2.09 -14.65
C LYS A 170 7.87 -2.77 -13.32
N ALA A 171 6.67 -3.31 -13.28
CA ALA A 171 6.11 -4.01 -12.12
C ALA A 171 6.96 -5.23 -11.77
N ASP A 172 7.16 -5.51 -10.49
CA ASP A 172 7.73 -6.79 -10.08
C ASP A 172 6.69 -7.90 -10.21
N THR A 173 5.46 -7.61 -9.82
CA THR A 173 4.29 -8.48 -10.06
C THR A 173 3.02 -7.66 -10.31
N ILE A 174 2.03 -8.31 -10.90
CA ILE A 174 0.68 -7.78 -11.08
C ILE A 174 -0.27 -8.85 -10.54
N SER A 175 -1.09 -8.47 -9.57
CA SER A 175 -2.18 -9.30 -9.06
C SER A 175 -3.51 -8.81 -9.65
N ILE A 176 -4.37 -9.74 -10.00
CA ILE A 176 -5.70 -9.46 -10.56
C ILE A 176 -6.73 -10.07 -9.61
N ASN A 177 -7.69 -9.26 -9.16
CA ASN A 177 -8.79 -9.65 -8.28
C ASN A 177 -10.13 -9.54 -8.99
#